data_9d5818c485083f484cc8173e83a424ba
#
_entry.id   9d5818c485083f484cc8173e83a424ba
#
_cell.length_a   1.000
_cell.length_b   1.000
_cell.length_c   1.000
_cell.angle_alpha   90.00
_cell.angle_beta   90.00
_cell.angle_gamma   90.00
#
_symmetry.space_group_name_H-M   'P 1'
#
loop_
_entity.id
_entity.type
_entity.pdbx_description
1 polymer ?
#
loop_
_entity_poly.entity_id
_entity_poly.type
_entity_poly.pdbx_seq_one_letter_code
_entity_poly.pdbx_strand_id
1 'polypeptide(L)'
;MTLRTVDSLALGAWLVEAGKPDRGVAVLVANGNAGNRSLRAPLARALASAGLAVLLFDYRGYGGNPGRPSEQGLARDVRAAHRFLIEEAEVPSARLLYYGESLGSAVVTELATEHPPAALLLRSPFVDLASVGRFHYPFLPVRTLLRDRYPLADNLASVKVPTTVVYGSRDSIVPPEQSRAVAAAAAGETRVVEIAGADHNDLALLDGEKLIEAVVELAERVCEAPRTVGACGTPRPSAPPA
;
A
#
# COMPACT_ATOMS: atom_id res chain seq x y z
N MET A 1 1.82 -18.58 -3.42
CA MET A 1 0.49 -18.78 -2.84
C MET A 1 -0.60 -18.15 -3.70
N THR A 2 -1.89 -18.38 -3.38
CA THR A 2 -3.02 -17.86 -4.16
C THR A 2 -4.03 -17.18 -3.24
N LEU A 3 -4.38 -15.93 -3.54
CA LEU A 3 -5.44 -15.18 -2.87
C LEU A 3 -6.76 -15.37 -3.64
N ARG A 4 -7.88 -15.49 -2.93
CA ARG A 4 -9.19 -15.59 -3.55
C ARG A 4 -9.99 -14.30 -3.33
N THR A 5 -10.44 -13.70 -4.42
CA THR A 5 -11.31 -12.52 -4.37
C THR A 5 -12.76 -12.90 -4.10
N VAL A 6 -13.58 -11.93 -3.69
CA VAL A 6 -15.03 -12.13 -3.45
C VAL A 6 -15.79 -12.50 -4.73
N ASP A 7 -15.26 -12.16 -5.90
CA ASP A 7 -15.77 -12.53 -7.21
C ASP A 7 -15.04 -13.76 -7.82
N SER A 8 -14.45 -14.59 -6.94
CA SER A 8 -13.90 -15.92 -7.22
C SER A 8 -12.65 -15.95 -8.11
N LEU A 9 -11.96 -14.85 -8.33
CA LEU A 9 -10.68 -14.87 -9.01
C LEU A 9 -9.57 -15.42 -8.10
N ALA A 10 -8.61 -16.11 -8.70
CA ALA A 10 -7.40 -16.61 -8.06
C ALA A 10 -6.22 -15.70 -8.44
N LEU A 11 -5.65 -14.99 -7.47
CA LEU A 11 -4.54 -14.07 -7.69
C LEU A 11 -3.26 -14.63 -7.11
N GLY A 12 -2.17 -14.54 -7.88
CA GLY A 12 -0.84 -14.94 -7.43
C GLY A 12 -0.28 -13.95 -6.39
N ALA A 13 0.29 -14.49 -5.31
CA ALA A 13 0.93 -13.69 -4.26
C ALA A 13 2.15 -14.41 -3.67
N TRP A 14 3.04 -13.62 -3.06
CA TRP A 14 4.20 -14.09 -2.30
C TRP A 14 4.19 -13.46 -0.92
N LEU A 15 4.23 -14.28 0.12
CA LEU A 15 4.54 -13.83 1.46
C LEU A 15 6.03 -14.07 1.71
N VAL A 16 6.76 -13.00 1.98
CA VAL A 16 8.17 -13.01 2.36
C VAL A 16 8.23 -12.80 3.87
N GLU A 17 8.75 -13.77 4.59
CA GLU A 17 8.88 -13.70 6.04
C GLU A 17 9.92 -12.65 6.48
N ALA A 18 9.72 -12.08 7.64
CA ALA A 18 10.64 -11.13 8.24
C ALA A 18 11.98 -11.80 8.55
N GLY A 19 13.07 -11.10 8.24
CA GLY A 19 14.39 -11.46 8.75
C GLY A 19 14.54 -11.18 10.25
N LYS A 20 15.71 -11.46 10.81
CA LYS A 20 15.97 -11.25 12.24
C LYS A 20 16.82 -9.99 12.46
N PRO A 21 16.48 -9.17 13.49
CA PRO A 21 15.36 -9.33 14.42
C PRO A 21 14.02 -9.03 13.74
N ASP A 22 13.01 -9.87 13.99
CA ASP A 22 11.65 -9.65 13.51
C ASP A 22 10.99 -8.52 14.33
N ARG A 23 10.46 -7.51 13.62
CA ARG A 23 9.76 -6.36 14.23
C ARG A 23 8.27 -6.65 14.53
N GLY A 24 7.76 -7.79 14.10
CA GLY A 24 6.34 -8.15 14.23
C GLY A 24 5.43 -7.22 13.43
N VAL A 25 5.89 -6.68 12.31
CA VAL A 25 5.15 -5.79 11.41
C VAL A 25 5.12 -6.40 10.02
N ALA A 26 3.96 -6.39 9.39
CA ALA A 26 3.81 -6.81 8.01
C ALA A 26 3.50 -5.63 7.09
N VAL A 27 3.98 -5.69 5.85
CA VAL A 27 3.77 -4.69 4.81
C VAL A 27 2.95 -5.31 3.68
N LEU A 28 1.76 -4.77 3.43
CA LEU A 28 0.96 -5.06 2.24
C LEU A 28 1.41 -4.14 1.10
N VAL A 29 2.04 -4.70 0.08
CA VAL A 29 2.54 -3.93 -1.07
C VAL A 29 1.55 -4.00 -2.23
N ALA A 30 1.02 -2.85 -2.62
CA ALA A 30 0.17 -2.66 -3.78
C ALA A 30 0.95 -1.98 -4.91
N ASN A 31 1.15 -2.70 -6.00
CA ASN A 31 1.99 -2.30 -7.13
C ASN A 31 1.40 -1.12 -7.91
N GLY A 32 2.27 -0.42 -8.66
CA GLY A 32 1.87 0.55 -9.69
C GLY A 32 1.24 -0.10 -10.92
N ASN A 33 0.95 0.74 -11.92
CA ASN A 33 0.27 0.33 -13.17
C ASN A 33 1.18 -0.48 -14.13
N ALA A 34 2.42 -0.79 -13.76
CA ALA A 34 3.36 -1.51 -14.61
C ALA A 34 4.06 -2.65 -13.88
N GLY A 35 4.32 -3.71 -14.63
CA GLY A 35 5.04 -4.88 -14.14
C GLY A 35 4.18 -5.82 -13.32
N ASN A 36 4.83 -6.55 -12.45
CA ASN A 36 4.22 -7.54 -11.56
C ASN A 36 5.06 -7.67 -10.27
N ARG A 37 4.62 -8.54 -9.34
CA ARG A 37 5.28 -8.78 -8.06
C ARG A 37 6.76 -9.18 -8.17
N SER A 38 7.18 -9.80 -9.29
CA SER A 38 8.58 -10.21 -9.44
C SER A 38 9.54 -9.01 -9.53
N LEU A 39 9.09 -7.89 -10.09
CA LEU A 39 9.86 -6.65 -10.14
C LEU A 39 9.97 -5.96 -8.77
N ARG A 40 9.17 -6.38 -7.77
CA ARG A 40 9.21 -5.88 -6.38
C ARG A 40 9.90 -6.85 -5.43
N ALA A 41 10.48 -7.95 -5.96
CA ALA A 41 11.28 -8.88 -5.17
C ALA A 41 12.50 -8.21 -4.49
N PRO A 42 13.23 -7.28 -5.12
CA PRO A 42 14.29 -6.51 -4.45
C PRO A 42 13.77 -5.70 -3.24
N LEU A 43 12.66 -4.95 -3.42
CA LEU A 43 11.99 -4.22 -2.33
C LEU A 43 11.62 -5.16 -1.18
N ALA A 44 10.93 -6.26 -1.49
CA ALA A 44 10.50 -7.22 -0.46
C ALA A 44 11.70 -7.83 0.29
N ARG A 45 12.79 -8.11 -0.40
CA ARG A 45 14.04 -8.60 0.20
C ARG A 45 14.66 -7.58 1.15
N ALA A 46 14.73 -6.33 0.72
CA ALA A 46 15.29 -5.24 1.53
C ALA A 46 14.46 -5.03 2.81
N LEU A 47 13.13 -4.98 2.69
CA LEU A 47 12.23 -4.86 3.83
C LEU A 47 12.27 -6.07 4.75
N ALA A 48 12.34 -7.29 4.18
CA ALA A 48 12.50 -8.50 4.97
C ALA A 48 13.82 -8.50 5.74
N SER A 49 14.93 -8.09 5.10
CA SER A 49 16.23 -7.95 5.78
C SER A 49 16.20 -6.91 6.91
N ALA A 50 15.31 -5.92 6.82
CA ALA A 50 15.05 -4.95 7.88
C ALA A 50 14.07 -5.45 8.97
N GLY A 51 13.65 -6.72 8.92
CA GLY A 51 12.79 -7.35 9.93
C GLY A 51 11.29 -7.13 9.72
N LEU A 52 10.84 -6.87 8.49
CA LEU A 52 9.44 -6.70 8.14
C LEU A 52 8.96 -7.89 7.28
N ALA A 53 7.80 -8.47 7.61
CA ALA A 53 7.15 -9.41 6.70
C ALA A 53 6.53 -8.64 5.52
N VAL A 54 6.53 -9.22 4.31
CA VAL A 54 6.05 -8.51 3.11
C VAL A 54 5.12 -9.39 2.29
N LEU A 55 3.90 -8.92 2.06
CA LEU A 55 2.99 -9.53 1.10
C LEU A 55 3.03 -8.77 -0.23
N LEU A 56 3.51 -9.44 -1.27
CA LEU A 56 3.42 -9.00 -2.66
C LEU A 56 2.29 -9.75 -3.36
N PHE A 57 1.47 -9.06 -4.12
CA PHE A 57 0.44 -9.71 -4.96
C PHE A 57 0.32 -9.02 -6.30
N ASP A 58 -0.25 -9.71 -7.29
CA ASP A 58 -0.61 -9.10 -8.56
C ASP A 58 -2.11 -8.90 -8.64
N TYR A 59 -2.52 -7.77 -9.21
CA TYR A 59 -3.92 -7.51 -9.52
C TYR A 59 -4.44 -8.44 -10.63
N ARG A 60 -5.76 -8.48 -10.77
CA ARG A 60 -6.43 -9.08 -11.92
C ARG A 60 -5.89 -8.50 -13.23
N GLY A 61 -5.60 -9.36 -14.20
CA GLY A 61 -5.02 -8.97 -15.48
C GLY A 61 -3.52 -8.64 -15.46
N TYR A 62 -2.85 -8.70 -14.29
CA TYR A 62 -1.40 -8.52 -14.14
C TYR A 62 -0.73 -9.85 -13.78
N GLY A 63 0.55 -10.00 -14.08
CA GLY A 63 1.39 -11.12 -13.65
C GLY A 63 0.84 -12.50 -14.01
N GLY A 64 0.05 -12.61 -15.07
CA GLY A 64 -0.61 -13.85 -15.50
C GLY A 64 -1.93 -14.15 -14.78
N ASN A 65 -2.41 -13.26 -13.90
CA ASN A 65 -3.71 -13.39 -13.25
C ASN A 65 -4.88 -13.22 -14.22
N PRO A 66 -6.00 -13.93 -14.02
CA PRO A 66 -7.22 -13.76 -14.83
C PRO A 66 -7.89 -12.40 -14.59
N GLY A 67 -8.85 -12.07 -15.42
CA GLY A 67 -9.70 -10.89 -15.28
C GLY A 67 -9.18 -9.66 -16.02
N ARG A 68 -9.87 -8.53 -15.85
CA ARG A 68 -9.53 -7.23 -16.44
C ARG A 68 -9.42 -6.18 -15.33
N PRO A 69 -8.35 -5.35 -15.36
CA PRO A 69 -8.18 -4.27 -14.38
C PRO A 69 -9.31 -3.24 -14.48
N SER A 70 -9.75 -2.78 -13.33
CA SER A 70 -10.63 -1.62 -13.14
C SER A 70 -10.51 -1.15 -11.69
N GLU A 71 -10.88 0.08 -11.40
CA GLU A 71 -10.83 0.63 -10.04
C GLU A 71 -11.54 -0.29 -9.03
N GLN A 72 -12.78 -0.66 -9.34
CA GLN A 72 -13.56 -1.58 -8.49
C GLN A 72 -12.95 -2.99 -8.41
N GLY A 73 -12.32 -3.45 -9.52
CA GLY A 73 -11.64 -4.73 -9.56
C GLY A 73 -10.42 -4.76 -8.65
N LEU A 74 -9.55 -3.76 -8.74
CA LEU A 74 -8.37 -3.63 -7.91
C LEU A 74 -8.73 -3.47 -6.42
N ALA A 75 -9.83 -2.78 -6.12
CA ALA A 75 -10.35 -2.68 -4.77
C ALA A 75 -10.74 -4.06 -4.17
N ARG A 76 -11.33 -4.95 -4.97
CA ARG A 76 -11.62 -6.34 -4.54
C ARG A 76 -10.33 -7.16 -4.37
N ASP A 77 -9.34 -6.93 -5.21
CA ASP A 77 -8.07 -7.66 -5.18
C ASP A 77 -7.28 -7.32 -3.91
N VAL A 78 -7.15 -6.04 -3.58
CA VAL A 78 -6.43 -5.62 -2.37
C VAL A 78 -7.17 -6.05 -1.09
N ARG A 79 -8.51 -6.11 -1.10
CA ARG A 79 -9.28 -6.67 0.03
C ARG A 79 -9.02 -8.17 0.21
N ALA A 80 -8.78 -8.93 -0.86
CA ALA A 80 -8.38 -10.33 -0.74
C ALA A 80 -6.99 -10.47 -0.10
N ALA A 81 -6.05 -9.59 -0.46
CA ALA A 81 -4.72 -9.55 0.14
C ALA A 81 -4.76 -9.13 1.63
N HIS A 82 -5.55 -8.12 1.97
CA HIS A 82 -5.79 -7.71 3.35
C HIS A 82 -6.39 -8.83 4.18
N ARG A 83 -7.47 -9.45 3.69
CA ARG A 83 -8.13 -10.56 4.39
C ARG A 83 -7.17 -11.71 4.68
N PHE A 84 -6.34 -12.09 3.71
CA PHE A 84 -5.32 -13.10 3.93
C PHE A 84 -4.38 -12.73 5.09
N LEU A 85 -3.89 -11.48 5.15
CA LEU A 85 -3.01 -11.06 6.23
C LEU A 85 -3.69 -11.09 7.60
N ILE A 86 -4.96 -10.70 7.68
CA ILE A 86 -5.71 -10.65 8.93
C ILE A 86 -6.16 -12.05 9.37
N GLU A 87 -6.74 -12.84 8.47
CA GLU A 87 -7.45 -14.10 8.82
C GLU A 87 -6.55 -15.33 8.74
N GLU A 88 -5.58 -15.38 7.80
CA GLU A 88 -4.76 -16.56 7.57
C GLU A 88 -3.33 -16.39 8.12
N ALA A 89 -2.73 -15.19 7.97
CA ALA A 89 -1.43 -14.87 8.53
C ALA A 89 -1.50 -14.26 9.95
N GLU A 90 -2.72 -14.04 10.48
CA GLU A 90 -3.00 -13.56 11.83
C GLU A 90 -2.27 -12.25 12.21
N VAL A 91 -2.02 -11.38 11.21
CA VAL A 91 -1.38 -10.09 11.41
C VAL A 91 -2.38 -9.10 11.99
N PRO A 92 -2.16 -8.56 13.21
CA PRO A 92 -3.06 -7.55 13.75
C PRO A 92 -3.05 -6.26 12.91
N SER A 93 -4.20 -5.61 12.71
CA SER A 93 -4.29 -4.34 11.97
C SER A 93 -3.34 -3.27 12.52
N ALA A 94 -3.12 -3.26 13.86
CA ALA A 94 -2.16 -2.38 14.53
C ALA A 94 -0.68 -2.71 14.22
N ARG A 95 -0.40 -3.75 13.44
CA ARG A 95 0.93 -4.19 12.99
C ARG A 95 1.01 -4.31 11.48
N LEU A 96 0.02 -3.78 10.76
CA LEU A 96 -0.07 -3.84 9.32
C LEU A 96 0.19 -2.46 8.72
N LEU A 97 1.20 -2.37 7.84
CA LEU A 97 1.47 -1.21 7.02
C LEU A 97 0.93 -1.43 5.62
N TYR A 98 0.33 -0.40 5.02
CA TYR A 98 0.07 -0.42 3.58
C TYR A 98 1.13 0.39 2.85
N TYR A 99 1.70 -0.21 1.84
CA TYR A 99 2.62 0.41 0.91
C TYR A 99 1.95 0.47 -0.47
N GLY A 100 1.69 1.67 -0.96
CA GLY A 100 1.14 1.89 -2.29
C GLY A 100 2.14 2.55 -3.22
N GLU A 101 2.28 2.03 -4.43
CA GLU A 101 3.14 2.55 -5.46
C GLU A 101 2.29 3.16 -6.59
N SER A 102 2.37 4.48 -6.84
CA SER A 102 1.65 5.13 -7.94
C SER A 102 0.15 4.76 -7.92
N LEU A 103 -0.36 4.00 -8.89
CA LEU A 103 -1.72 3.46 -8.89
C LEU A 103 -2.07 2.72 -7.58
N GLY A 104 -1.14 1.93 -7.08
CA GLY A 104 -1.28 1.21 -5.82
C GLY A 104 -1.50 2.12 -4.62
N SER A 105 -0.99 3.37 -4.65
CA SER A 105 -1.27 4.37 -3.61
C SER A 105 -2.77 4.66 -3.50
N ALA A 106 -3.46 4.80 -4.64
CA ALA A 106 -4.91 4.99 -4.64
C ALA A 106 -5.66 3.76 -4.15
N VAL A 107 -5.19 2.57 -4.52
CA VAL A 107 -5.80 1.29 -4.13
C VAL A 107 -5.71 1.07 -2.61
N VAL A 108 -4.54 1.29 -2.00
CA VAL A 108 -4.40 1.12 -0.54
C VAL A 108 -5.04 2.24 0.26
N THR A 109 -5.11 3.45 -0.29
CA THR A 109 -5.80 4.57 0.37
C THR A 109 -7.31 4.34 0.38
N GLU A 110 -7.89 3.81 -0.70
CA GLU A 110 -9.30 3.40 -0.74
C GLU A 110 -9.57 2.29 0.28
N LEU A 111 -8.72 1.25 0.33
CA LEU A 111 -8.82 0.19 1.35
C LEU A 111 -8.79 0.76 2.77
N ALA A 112 -7.92 1.74 3.04
CA ALA A 112 -7.73 2.33 4.36
C ALA A 112 -8.97 3.11 4.86
N THR A 113 -9.89 3.50 3.98
CA THR A 113 -11.16 4.15 4.39
C THR A 113 -12.08 3.19 5.15
N GLU A 114 -12.03 1.90 4.84
CA GLU A 114 -12.85 0.85 5.48
C GLU A 114 -12.02 0.00 6.46
N HIS A 115 -10.77 -0.25 6.12
CA HIS A 115 -9.85 -1.10 6.88
C HIS A 115 -8.56 -0.32 7.17
N PRO A 116 -8.57 0.61 8.14
CA PRO A 116 -7.39 1.41 8.44
C PRO A 116 -6.23 0.53 8.95
N PRO A 117 -5.03 0.66 8.35
CA PRO A 117 -3.83 0.00 8.83
C PRO A 117 -3.23 0.76 10.02
N ALA A 118 -2.10 0.29 10.53
CA ALA A 118 -1.32 1.04 11.50
C ALA A 118 -0.71 2.33 10.90
N ALA A 119 -0.30 2.29 9.64
CA ALA A 119 0.19 3.46 8.90
C ALA A 119 0.21 3.21 7.38
N LEU A 120 0.36 4.30 6.60
CA LEU A 120 0.45 4.29 5.13
C LEU A 120 1.82 4.78 4.67
N LEU A 121 2.41 4.10 3.67
CA LEU A 121 3.44 4.68 2.83
C LEU A 121 2.95 4.77 1.38
N LEU A 122 2.98 5.96 0.82
CA LEU A 122 2.52 6.26 -0.53
C LEU A 122 3.71 6.72 -1.39
N ARG A 123 4.11 5.90 -2.35
CA ARG A 123 5.23 6.20 -3.25
C ARG A 123 4.72 6.79 -4.56
N SER A 124 5.15 8.01 -4.88
CA SER A 124 4.70 8.78 -6.06
C SER A 124 3.17 8.81 -6.22
N PRO A 125 2.41 9.18 -5.16
CA PRO A 125 0.96 9.25 -5.24
C PRO A 125 0.50 10.44 -6.08
N PHE A 126 -0.70 10.33 -6.65
CA PHE A 126 -1.37 11.37 -7.43
C PHE A 126 -2.72 11.77 -6.78
N VAL A 127 -3.21 12.97 -7.07
CA VAL A 127 -4.47 13.46 -6.49
C VAL A 127 -5.67 12.63 -6.96
N ASP A 128 -5.81 12.48 -8.28
CA ASP A 128 -6.74 11.60 -8.98
C ASP A 128 -6.17 11.22 -10.36
N LEU A 129 -6.68 10.16 -10.97
CA LEU A 129 -6.18 9.69 -12.27
C LEU A 129 -6.44 10.74 -13.38
N ALA A 130 -7.49 11.54 -13.25
CA ALA A 130 -7.79 12.60 -14.22
C ALA A 130 -6.76 13.73 -14.19
N SER A 131 -6.19 14.03 -13.02
CA SER A 131 -5.14 15.04 -12.86
C SER A 131 -3.83 14.60 -13.53
N VAL A 132 -3.44 13.32 -13.42
CA VAL A 132 -2.32 12.76 -14.17
C VAL A 132 -2.61 12.81 -15.67
N GLY A 133 -3.79 12.36 -16.07
CA GLY A 133 -4.19 12.37 -17.49
C GLY A 133 -4.20 13.77 -18.11
N ARG A 134 -4.64 14.81 -17.38
CA ARG A 134 -4.59 16.21 -17.85
C ARG A 134 -3.17 16.74 -18.00
N PHE A 135 -2.26 16.33 -17.15
CA PHE A 135 -0.87 16.72 -17.29
C PHE A 135 -0.27 16.22 -18.61
N HIS A 136 -0.52 14.94 -18.94
CA HIS A 136 0.03 14.32 -20.16
C HIS A 136 -0.78 14.64 -21.43
N TYR A 137 -2.08 14.88 -21.29
CA TYR A 137 -3.01 15.08 -22.40
C TYR A 137 -3.90 16.33 -22.17
N PRO A 138 -3.31 17.54 -22.09
CA PRO A 138 -4.04 18.76 -21.72
C PRO A 138 -5.15 19.15 -22.70
N PHE A 139 -5.10 18.63 -23.92
CA PHE A 139 -6.06 18.87 -25.00
C PHE A 139 -7.26 17.92 -24.97
N LEU A 140 -7.26 16.90 -24.10
CA LEU A 140 -8.35 15.94 -23.99
C LEU A 140 -9.28 16.27 -22.79
N PRO A 141 -10.60 16.04 -22.91
CA PRO A 141 -11.52 16.13 -21.79
C PRO A 141 -11.42 14.89 -20.89
N VAL A 142 -10.25 14.69 -20.26
CA VAL A 142 -9.86 13.46 -19.55
C VAL A 142 -10.90 13.06 -18.51
N ARG A 143 -11.44 14.00 -17.74
CA ARG A 143 -12.45 13.71 -16.69
C ARG A 143 -13.73 13.06 -17.23
N THR A 144 -14.10 13.37 -18.47
CA THR A 144 -15.30 12.83 -19.11
C THR A 144 -15.02 11.45 -19.74
N LEU A 145 -13.79 11.23 -20.20
CA LEU A 145 -13.39 9.98 -20.86
C LEU A 145 -13.04 8.86 -19.89
N LEU A 146 -12.54 9.20 -18.69
CA LEU A 146 -12.15 8.21 -17.69
C LEU A 146 -13.37 7.59 -17.01
N ARG A 147 -13.38 6.26 -16.95
CA ARG A 147 -14.32 5.46 -16.16
C ARG A 147 -13.80 5.26 -14.73
N ASP A 148 -12.54 4.94 -14.61
CA ASP A 148 -11.83 4.74 -13.34
C ASP A 148 -11.22 6.07 -12.91
N ARG A 149 -11.49 6.52 -11.68
CA ARG A 149 -11.15 7.86 -11.20
C ARG A 149 -10.01 7.87 -10.20
N TYR A 150 -9.96 6.86 -9.34
CA TYR A 150 -8.97 6.74 -8.26
C TYR A 150 -8.82 8.05 -7.46
N PRO A 151 -9.84 8.50 -6.72
CA PRO A 151 -9.84 9.80 -6.00
C PRO A 151 -9.01 9.71 -4.71
N LEU A 152 -7.68 9.56 -4.84
CA LEU A 152 -6.78 9.26 -3.74
C LEU A 152 -6.80 10.37 -2.69
N ALA A 153 -6.70 11.64 -3.09
CA ALA A 153 -6.64 12.74 -2.15
C ALA A 153 -7.96 12.88 -1.34
N ASP A 154 -9.12 12.67 -1.99
CA ASP A 154 -10.41 12.70 -1.31
C ASP A 154 -10.54 11.56 -0.29
N ASN A 155 -10.11 10.35 -0.65
CA ASN A 155 -10.09 9.21 0.26
C ASN A 155 -9.14 9.46 1.44
N LEU A 156 -7.93 9.97 1.18
CA LEU A 156 -6.92 10.22 2.20
C LEU A 156 -7.35 11.26 3.22
N ALA A 157 -8.18 12.23 2.81
CA ALA A 157 -8.76 13.24 3.70
C ALA A 157 -9.64 12.66 4.81
N SER A 158 -10.09 11.41 4.67
CA SER A 158 -10.86 10.68 5.70
C SER A 158 -9.99 9.72 6.54
N VAL A 159 -8.76 9.44 6.12
CA VAL A 159 -7.86 8.46 6.74
C VAL A 159 -6.94 9.15 7.75
N LYS A 160 -7.08 8.82 9.03
CA LYS A 160 -6.38 9.49 10.13
C LYS A 160 -5.09 8.79 10.58
N VAL A 161 -4.65 7.74 9.88
CA VAL A 161 -3.43 7.02 10.26
C VAL A 161 -2.18 7.81 9.85
N PRO A 162 -1.03 7.63 10.53
CA PRO A 162 0.23 8.20 10.10
C PRO A 162 0.55 7.85 8.65
N THR A 163 0.92 8.84 7.86
CA THR A 163 1.17 8.68 6.42
C THR A 163 2.55 9.21 6.05
N THR A 164 3.34 8.42 5.33
CA THR A 164 4.58 8.88 4.71
C THR A 164 4.41 8.92 3.19
N VAL A 165 4.67 10.08 2.60
CA VAL A 165 4.66 10.29 1.14
C VAL A 165 6.10 10.36 0.65
N VAL A 166 6.50 9.46 -0.27
CA VAL A 166 7.83 9.42 -0.88
C VAL A 166 7.68 9.67 -2.37
N TYR A 167 8.49 10.59 -2.93
CA TYR A 167 8.47 10.86 -4.37
C TYR A 167 9.82 11.36 -4.89
N GLY A 168 10.02 11.26 -6.19
CA GLY A 168 11.20 11.79 -6.86
C GLY A 168 11.01 13.24 -7.28
N SER A 169 12.04 14.08 -7.11
CA SER A 169 11.95 15.51 -7.46
C SER A 169 11.88 15.79 -8.97
N ARG A 170 12.13 14.77 -9.81
CA ARG A 170 12.04 14.84 -11.26
C ARG A 170 11.04 13.84 -11.84
N ASP A 171 10.06 13.41 -11.04
CA ASP A 171 9.04 12.46 -11.47
C ASP A 171 8.29 12.99 -12.70
N SER A 172 8.55 12.37 -13.85
CA SER A 172 8.01 12.76 -15.15
C SER A 172 6.63 12.13 -15.45
N ILE A 173 6.22 11.13 -14.66
CA ILE A 173 4.93 10.43 -14.82
C ILE A 173 3.88 11.03 -13.89
N VAL A 174 4.20 11.16 -12.61
CA VAL A 174 3.37 11.84 -11.61
C VAL A 174 4.14 13.07 -11.13
N PRO A 175 3.81 14.27 -11.62
CA PRO A 175 4.52 15.48 -11.23
C PRO A 175 4.62 15.63 -9.71
N PRO A 176 5.78 16.06 -9.16
CA PRO A 176 5.99 16.17 -7.72
C PRO A 176 4.94 16.98 -6.98
N GLU A 177 4.33 17.96 -7.66
CA GLU A 177 3.24 18.79 -7.14
C GLU A 177 2.03 17.96 -6.74
N GLN A 178 1.75 16.87 -7.45
CA GLN A 178 0.65 15.98 -7.11
C GLN A 178 0.91 15.22 -5.82
N SER A 179 2.12 14.68 -5.65
CA SER A 179 2.52 14.01 -4.41
C SER A 179 2.51 14.96 -3.21
N ARG A 180 2.94 16.23 -3.41
CA ARG A 180 2.83 17.27 -2.37
C ARG A 180 1.37 17.60 -2.04
N ALA A 181 0.50 17.69 -3.05
CA ALA A 181 -0.92 17.94 -2.84
C ALA A 181 -1.60 16.79 -2.09
N VAL A 182 -1.22 15.54 -2.38
CA VAL A 182 -1.68 14.36 -1.62
C VAL A 182 -1.23 14.44 -0.17
N ALA A 183 0.04 14.76 0.10
CA ALA A 183 0.54 14.93 1.46
C ALA A 183 -0.22 16.01 2.23
N ALA A 184 -0.56 17.12 1.56
CA ALA A 184 -1.34 18.21 2.16
C ALA A 184 -2.82 17.84 2.42
N ALA A 185 -3.37 16.86 1.69
CA ALA A 185 -4.75 16.39 1.87
C ALA A 185 -4.91 15.36 3.00
N ALA A 186 -3.83 14.80 3.51
CA ALA A 186 -3.87 13.76 4.54
C ALA A 186 -4.46 14.30 5.86
N ALA A 187 -5.42 13.57 6.44
CA ALA A 187 -6.03 13.91 7.72
C ALA A 187 -5.18 13.49 8.94
N GLY A 188 -4.26 12.55 8.75
CA GLY A 188 -3.33 12.07 9.79
C GLY A 188 -2.01 12.82 9.80
N GLU A 189 -1.16 12.49 10.78
CA GLU A 189 0.23 12.96 10.79
C GLU A 189 0.92 12.57 9.48
N THR A 190 1.56 13.54 8.80
CA THR A 190 2.13 13.31 7.48
C THR A 190 3.60 13.67 7.45
N ARG A 191 4.43 12.74 6.95
CA ARG A 191 5.84 12.95 6.62
C ARG A 191 6.02 12.94 5.12
N VAL A 192 6.89 13.83 4.63
CA VAL A 192 7.25 13.89 3.20
C VAL A 192 8.74 13.59 3.04
N VAL A 193 9.06 12.68 2.13
CA VAL A 193 10.44 12.30 1.76
C VAL A 193 10.62 12.53 0.26
N GLU A 194 11.32 13.60 -0.09
CA GLU A 194 11.69 13.88 -1.47
C GLU A 194 13.04 13.23 -1.79
N ILE A 195 13.10 12.43 -2.86
CA ILE A 195 14.33 11.84 -3.37
C ILE A 195 14.84 12.73 -4.50
N ALA A 196 15.88 13.51 -4.19
CA ALA A 196 16.44 14.50 -5.10
C ALA A 196 16.96 13.86 -6.40
N GLY A 197 16.57 14.41 -7.54
CA GLY A 197 16.99 13.97 -8.87
C GLY A 197 16.31 12.70 -9.39
N ALA A 198 15.55 11.97 -8.57
CA ALA A 198 14.92 10.73 -8.99
C ALA A 198 13.70 10.98 -9.88
N ASP A 199 13.54 10.16 -10.92
CA ASP A 199 12.33 10.01 -11.73
C ASP A 199 11.50 8.83 -11.24
N HIS A 200 10.27 8.70 -11.73
CA HIS A 200 9.22 7.78 -11.28
C HIS A 200 9.65 6.32 -11.12
N ASN A 201 10.45 5.81 -12.04
CA ASN A 201 10.88 4.42 -12.10
C ASN A 201 12.37 4.22 -11.79
N ASP A 202 13.02 5.23 -11.22
CA ASP A 202 14.43 5.11 -10.84
C ASP A 202 14.59 4.10 -9.69
N LEU A 203 15.73 3.41 -9.66
CA LEU A 203 16.06 2.42 -8.61
C LEU A 203 15.94 3.03 -7.21
N ALA A 204 16.26 4.30 -7.05
CA ALA A 204 16.09 5.02 -5.79
C ALA A 204 14.65 5.01 -5.24
N LEU A 205 13.64 4.88 -6.13
CA LEU A 205 12.22 4.76 -5.81
C LEU A 205 11.70 3.32 -5.87
N LEU A 206 12.48 2.34 -6.29
CA LEU A 206 12.09 0.94 -6.34
C LEU A 206 12.52 0.18 -5.08
N ASP A 207 13.79 0.31 -4.70
CA ASP A 207 14.39 -0.35 -3.53
C ASP A 207 15.57 0.45 -2.94
N GLY A 208 15.66 1.75 -3.23
CA GLY A 208 16.73 2.62 -2.76
C GLY A 208 16.71 2.84 -1.24
N GLU A 209 17.87 3.11 -0.66
CA GLU A 209 18.11 3.24 0.77
C GLU A 209 17.11 4.19 1.46
N LYS A 210 16.92 5.41 0.94
CA LYS A 210 15.99 6.39 1.52
C LYS A 210 14.52 5.92 1.53
N LEU A 211 14.11 5.14 0.53
CA LEU A 211 12.79 4.54 0.50
C LEU A 211 12.65 3.47 1.59
N ILE A 212 13.64 2.59 1.71
CA ILE A 212 13.66 1.54 2.73
C ILE A 212 13.70 2.16 4.14
N GLU A 213 14.54 3.16 4.37
CA GLU A 213 14.59 3.93 5.62
C GLU A 213 13.21 4.51 5.97
N ALA A 214 12.52 5.12 5.01
CA ALA A 214 11.20 5.70 5.23
C ALA A 214 10.15 4.65 5.65
N VAL A 215 10.20 3.43 5.10
CA VAL A 215 9.34 2.30 5.53
C VAL A 215 9.71 1.84 6.94
N VAL A 216 11.01 1.67 7.22
CA VAL A 216 11.50 1.19 8.51
C VAL A 216 11.17 2.18 9.64
N GLU A 217 11.40 3.48 9.44
CA GLU A 217 11.05 4.52 10.41
C GLU A 217 9.52 4.55 10.68
N LEU A 218 8.71 4.35 9.64
CA LEU A 218 7.27 4.27 9.80
C LEU A 218 6.87 3.02 10.63
N ALA A 219 7.54 1.89 10.40
CA ALA A 219 7.33 0.66 11.16
C ALA A 219 7.78 0.81 12.64
N GLU A 220 8.86 1.54 12.91
CA GLU A 220 9.32 1.83 14.27
C GLU A 220 8.29 2.65 15.06
N ARG A 221 7.73 3.69 14.45
CA ARG A 221 6.63 4.47 15.05
C ARG A 221 5.41 3.62 15.40
N VAL A 222 5.06 2.67 14.54
CA VAL A 222 3.98 1.69 14.80
C VAL A 222 4.31 0.79 15.98
N CYS A 223 5.58 0.40 16.13
CA CYS A 223 6.03 -0.44 17.25
C CYS A 223 6.02 0.31 18.59
N GLU A 224 6.31 1.62 18.58
CA GLU A 224 6.38 2.48 19.77
C GLU A 224 5.01 2.96 20.24
N ALA A 225 4.00 2.98 19.36
CA ALA A 225 2.66 3.38 19.71
C ALA A 225 2.10 2.52 20.86
N PRO A 226 1.56 3.13 21.93
CA PRO A 226 1.02 2.38 23.07
C PRO A 226 -0.04 1.42 22.57
N ARG A 227 0.06 0.14 22.97
CA ARG A 227 -0.94 -0.88 22.68
C ARG A 227 -2.27 -0.42 23.27
N THR A 228 -3.19 0.07 22.45
CA THR A 228 -4.58 0.21 22.89
C THR A 228 -5.08 -1.19 23.20
N VAL A 229 -5.25 -1.47 24.50
CA VAL A 229 -5.80 -2.73 25.01
C VAL A 229 -7.26 -2.77 24.56
N GLY A 230 -7.50 -3.33 23.37
CA GLY A 230 -8.80 -3.63 22.81
C GLY A 230 -9.10 -5.11 23.02
N ALA A 231 -9.97 -5.39 23.99
CA ALA A 231 -10.69 -6.63 24.22
C ALA A 231 -9.85 -7.92 24.22
N CYS A 232 -9.20 -8.16 25.37
CA CYS A 232 -8.85 -9.50 25.78
C CYS A 232 -10.15 -10.31 25.92
N GLY A 233 -10.39 -11.25 24.98
CA GLY A 233 -11.44 -12.24 25.14
C GLY A 233 -11.20 -12.98 26.44
N THR A 234 -12.19 -12.97 27.34
CA THR A 234 -12.18 -13.78 28.57
C THR A 234 -11.96 -15.25 28.21
N PRO A 235 -11.03 -15.96 28.88
CA PRO A 235 -10.87 -17.38 28.65
C PRO A 235 -12.18 -18.10 28.99
N ARG A 236 -12.67 -18.95 28.10
CA ARG A 236 -13.80 -19.83 28.38
C ARG A 236 -13.46 -20.70 29.61
N PRO A 237 -14.36 -20.81 30.59
CA PRO A 237 -14.16 -21.75 31.68
C PRO A 237 -14.11 -23.16 31.11
N SER A 238 -13.10 -23.94 31.54
CA SER A 238 -12.94 -25.34 31.24
C SER A 238 -14.15 -26.11 31.79
N ALA A 239 -14.74 -26.97 30.94
CA ALA A 239 -15.80 -27.90 31.36
C ALA A 239 -15.23 -28.86 32.42
N PRO A 240 -16.07 -29.27 33.44
CA PRO A 240 -15.64 -30.24 34.44
C PRO A 240 -15.50 -31.63 33.80
N PRO A 241 -14.59 -32.47 34.32
CA PRO A 241 -14.45 -33.85 33.86
C PRO A 241 -15.64 -34.70 34.24
N ALA A 242 -16.00 -35.61 33.32
CA ALA A 242 -17.08 -36.62 33.53
C ALA A 242 -16.62 -37.75 34.47
#